data_c6c5df1a4a5ddb6b383c86e5106718f9
#
_entry.id   c6c5df1a4a5ddb6b383c86e5106718f9
#
_cell.length_a   1.000
_cell.length_b   1.000
_cell.length_c   1.000
_cell.angle_alpha   90.00
_cell.angle_beta   90.00
_cell.angle_gamma   90.00
#
_symmetry.space_group_name_H-M   'P 1'
#
loop_
_entity.id
_entity.type
_entity.pdbx_description
1 polymer ?
#
loop_
_entity_poly.entity_id
_entity_poly.type
_entity_poly.pdbx_seq_one_letter_code
_entity_poly.pdbx_strand_id
1 'polypeptide(L)'
;MRKFTLIVAAMLVMLPFISSAQKQTKDHDLKVMSYNIRMGAAKDGTNSWEYRYPATALMLEDQKPDVFGVQEAFNYQIRFIEDNFMDYDCVGVGRDDGKQKGEFMSIFWNKKTVKMLKWGTFWLSETPEKPSMGWDAACKRTATWALMKDKKTGKQFYFVNTHLDHRGAEAQRKGLELIVERIAQINPKGYPMVLTGDFNVKPDNAALKDLDTKMQSARKIAPRTDNHPTFNNWGKIKPDMVIDYIYVSGFSACPEYHTVTEKYGTWKYVSDHYPIYAKLIF
;
A
#
# COMPACT_ATOMS: atom_id res chain seq x y z
N MET A 1 -8.18 15.93 -91.36
CA MET A 1 -8.58 15.19 -90.16
C MET A 1 -7.67 15.57 -89.00
N ARG A 2 -8.08 16.46 -88.10
CA ARG A 2 -7.32 16.93 -86.92
C ARG A 2 -7.78 16.08 -85.74
N LYS A 3 -6.83 15.35 -85.10
CA LYS A 3 -7.06 14.59 -83.87
C LYS A 3 -6.91 15.54 -82.69
N PHE A 4 -8.01 15.69 -81.95
CA PHE A 4 -8.00 16.36 -80.61
C PHE A 4 -7.55 15.37 -79.55
N THR A 5 -6.49 15.66 -78.87
CA THR A 5 -6.00 14.91 -77.70
C THR A 5 -6.53 15.58 -76.44
N LEU A 6 -7.39 14.87 -75.71
CA LEU A 6 -7.97 15.31 -74.42
C LEU A 6 -6.93 15.04 -73.33
N ILE A 7 -6.41 16.07 -72.68
CA ILE A 7 -5.56 15.95 -71.49
C ILE A 7 -6.48 16.01 -70.27
N VAL A 8 -6.64 14.87 -69.56
CA VAL A 8 -7.36 14.80 -68.28
C VAL A 8 -6.32 15.11 -67.18
N ALA A 9 -6.44 16.28 -66.57
CA ALA A 9 -5.65 16.66 -65.38
C ALA A 9 -6.26 16.03 -64.13
N ALA A 10 -5.63 15.04 -63.54
CA ALA A 10 -5.99 14.48 -62.27
C ALA A 10 -5.55 15.41 -61.11
N MET A 11 -6.50 16.07 -60.47
CA MET A 11 -6.28 16.89 -59.29
C MET A 11 -6.13 15.94 -58.08
N LEU A 12 -4.90 15.78 -57.58
CA LEU A 12 -4.59 15.05 -56.36
C LEU A 12 -4.93 15.93 -55.15
N VAL A 13 -6.07 15.67 -54.48
CA VAL A 13 -6.46 16.35 -53.24
C VAL A 13 -5.64 15.72 -52.12
N MET A 14 -4.59 16.41 -51.68
CA MET A 14 -3.88 16.08 -50.43
C MET A 14 -4.70 16.49 -49.22
N LEU A 15 -5.37 15.52 -48.58
CA LEU A 15 -5.93 15.71 -47.25
C LEU A 15 -4.82 15.80 -46.22
N PRO A 16 -4.81 16.81 -45.33
CA PRO A 16 -3.83 16.87 -44.27
C PRO A 16 -4.11 15.75 -43.27
N PHE A 17 -3.15 14.82 -43.11
CA PHE A 17 -3.14 13.90 -41.99
C PHE A 17 -2.91 14.73 -40.71
N ILE A 18 -3.99 15.02 -39.98
CA ILE A 18 -3.88 15.52 -38.61
C ILE A 18 -3.44 14.31 -37.77
N SER A 19 -2.14 14.15 -37.62
CA SER A 19 -1.57 13.28 -36.60
C SER A 19 -1.90 13.89 -35.24
N SER A 20 -2.94 13.38 -34.59
CA SER A 20 -3.14 13.66 -33.18
C SER A 20 -1.98 13.03 -32.43
N ALA A 21 -0.97 13.84 -32.12
CA ALA A 21 0.08 13.46 -31.19
C ALA A 21 -0.61 13.14 -29.85
N GLN A 22 -0.91 11.86 -29.65
CA GLN A 22 -1.34 11.33 -28.37
C GLN A 22 -0.20 11.64 -27.41
N LYS A 23 -0.44 12.60 -26.51
CA LYS A 23 0.51 13.02 -25.49
C LYS A 23 0.80 11.77 -24.66
N GLN A 24 1.93 11.14 -24.97
CA GLN A 24 2.42 9.98 -24.23
C GLN A 24 2.65 10.48 -22.79
N THR A 25 1.68 10.27 -21.90
CA THR A 25 1.87 10.49 -20.47
C THR A 25 2.99 9.56 -20.08
N LYS A 26 4.15 10.12 -19.73
CA LYS A 26 5.25 9.34 -19.16
C LYS A 26 4.66 8.54 -18.00
N ASP A 27 4.62 7.23 -18.15
CA ASP A 27 4.15 6.33 -17.12
C ASP A 27 4.90 6.67 -15.83
N HIS A 28 4.14 6.95 -14.79
CA HIS A 28 4.67 7.23 -13.47
C HIS A 28 4.37 6.03 -12.60
N ASP A 29 5.43 5.39 -12.15
CA ASP A 29 5.33 4.31 -11.21
C ASP A 29 4.97 4.88 -9.83
N LEU A 30 3.74 4.68 -9.39
CA LEU A 30 3.34 4.96 -8.02
C LEU A 30 3.99 3.93 -7.10
N LYS A 31 4.96 4.32 -6.28
CA LYS A 31 5.62 3.44 -5.31
C LYS A 31 4.83 3.39 -4.02
N VAL A 32 4.25 2.24 -3.70
CA VAL A 32 3.50 1.99 -2.47
C VAL A 32 4.24 1.01 -1.56
N MET A 33 4.14 1.18 -0.23
CA MET A 33 4.86 0.35 0.74
C MET A 33 3.95 -0.08 1.89
N SER A 34 4.20 -1.27 2.45
CA SER A 34 3.69 -1.73 3.74
C SER A 34 4.86 -1.92 4.71
N TYR A 35 4.72 -1.42 5.93
CA TYR A 35 5.78 -1.48 6.92
C TYR A 35 5.23 -1.73 8.33
N ASN A 36 5.24 -2.98 8.78
CA ASN A 36 5.10 -3.25 10.21
C ASN A 36 6.36 -2.72 10.92
N ILE A 37 6.19 -1.57 11.61
CA ILE A 37 7.30 -0.84 12.24
C ILE A 37 7.76 -1.48 13.56
N ARG A 38 7.08 -2.51 14.03
CA ARG A 38 7.21 -3.11 15.36
C ARG A 38 6.89 -2.10 16.47
N MET A 39 6.01 -2.47 17.38
CA MET A 39 5.58 -1.62 18.48
C MET A 39 6.79 -1.13 19.31
N GLY A 40 6.87 0.19 19.48
CA GLY A 40 8.02 0.79 20.11
C GLY A 40 8.18 0.50 21.61
N ALA A 41 7.10 0.01 22.27
CA ALA A 41 7.14 -0.42 23.67
C ALA A 41 7.67 -1.87 23.85
N ALA A 42 7.96 -2.59 22.77
CA ALA A 42 8.50 -3.94 22.84
C ALA A 42 9.92 -3.94 23.41
N LYS A 43 10.18 -4.86 24.32
CA LYS A 43 11.50 -5.05 24.92
C LYS A 43 12.32 -6.02 24.07
N ASP A 44 12.81 -5.55 22.94
CA ASP A 44 13.54 -6.35 21.95
C ASP A 44 15.08 -6.23 22.11
N GLY A 45 15.56 -5.79 23.31
CA GLY A 45 16.98 -5.61 23.60
C GLY A 45 17.61 -4.57 22.68
N THR A 46 18.70 -4.92 22.01
CA THR A 46 19.38 -4.01 21.06
C THR A 46 18.55 -3.69 19.82
N ASN A 47 17.44 -4.39 19.59
CA ASN A 47 16.50 -4.11 18.51
C ASN A 47 15.30 -3.26 18.98
N SER A 48 15.23 -2.83 20.25
CA SER A 48 14.19 -1.94 20.74
C SER A 48 14.18 -0.62 19.97
N TRP A 49 13.01 0.01 19.88
CA TRP A 49 12.80 1.23 19.08
C TRP A 49 13.84 2.32 19.36
N GLU A 50 14.16 2.54 20.63
CA GLU A 50 15.13 3.53 21.07
C GLU A 50 16.54 3.38 20.45
N TYR A 51 16.88 2.19 19.95
CA TYR A 51 18.15 1.94 19.27
C TYR A 51 18.02 1.91 17.76
N ARG A 52 16.87 1.47 17.19
CA ARG A 52 16.70 1.22 15.74
C ARG A 52 15.96 2.31 14.98
N TYR A 53 15.38 3.34 15.65
CA TYR A 53 14.68 4.40 14.93
C TYR A 53 15.51 5.07 13.82
N PRO A 54 16.88 5.22 13.94
CA PRO A 54 17.66 5.78 12.85
C PRO A 54 17.66 4.90 11.59
N ALA A 55 17.60 3.57 11.75
CA ALA A 55 17.47 2.65 10.61
C ALA A 55 16.15 2.85 9.86
N THR A 56 15.05 3.11 10.58
CA THR A 56 13.77 3.48 9.98
C THR A 56 13.88 4.76 9.15
N ALA A 57 14.58 5.78 9.68
CA ALA A 57 14.80 7.03 8.94
C ALA A 57 15.60 6.79 7.66
N LEU A 58 16.74 6.10 7.76
CA LEU A 58 17.58 5.78 6.60
C LEU A 58 16.83 4.95 5.55
N MET A 59 16.01 3.99 5.97
CA MET A 59 15.18 3.19 5.07
C MET A 59 14.17 4.04 4.34
N LEU A 60 13.44 4.90 5.03
CA LEU A 60 12.45 5.79 4.41
C LEU A 60 13.10 6.80 3.46
N GLU A 61 14.29 7.31 3.82
CA GLU A 61 15.07 8.20 2.96
C GLU A 61 15.57 7.52 1.68
N ASP A 62 15.96 6.25 1.76
CA ASP A 62 16.38 5.46 0.62
C ASP A 62 15.18 5.08 -0.27
N GLN A 63 14.15 4.51 0.33
CA GLN A 63 13.03 3.94 -0.40
C GLN A 63 12.07 4.98 -0.99
N LYS A 64 11.87 6.12 -0.33
CA LYS A 64 11.04 7.26 -0.79
C LYS A 64 9.69 6.85 -1.37
N PRO A 65 8.86 6.08 -0.65
CA PRO A 65 7.57 5.67 -1.17
C PRO A 65 6.65 6.88 -1.40
N ASP A 66 5.79 6.84 -2.42
CA ASP A 66 4.75 7.86 -2.61
C ASP A 66 3.67 7.78 -1.54
N VAL A 67 3.30 6.53 -1.17
CA VAL A 67 2.34 6.23 -0.09
C VAL A 67 2.80 4.99 0.66
N PHE A 68 2.69 5.01 1.98
CA PHE A 68 2.95 3.81 2.78
C PHE A 68 2.02 3.67 3.98
N GLY A 69 1.70 2.42 4.30
CA GLY A 69 0.99 2.04 5.52
C GLY A 69 1.95 1.53 6.58
N VAL A 70 1.75 1.94 7.84
CA VAL A 70 2.47 1.39 8.98
C VAL A 70 1.53 0.58 9.88
N GLN A 71 2.05 -0.49 10.48
CA GLN A 71 1.37 -1.32 11.46
C GLN A 71 2.17 -1.31 12.76
N GLU A 72 1.51 -1.57 13.89
CA GLU A 72 2.08 -1.55 15.27
C GLU A 72 2.61 -0.18 15.75
N ALA A 73 2.49 0.87 14.98
CA ALA A 73 3.04 2.17 15.37
C ALA A 73 2.31 2.77 16.57
N PHE A 74 3.03 3.17 17.59
CA PHE A 74 2.51 4.07 18.63
C PHE A 74 2.63 5.54 18.19
N ASN A 75 1.84 6.42 18.82
CA ASN A 75 1.82 7.85 18.49
C ASN A 75 3.22 8.48 18.42
N TYR A 76 4.13 8.17 19.32
CA TYR A 76 5.48 8.75 19.30
C TYR A 76 6.33 8.23 18.12
N GLN A 77 6.05 7.02 17.59
CA GLN A 77 6.68 6.52 16.36
C GLN A 77 6.12 7.24 15.13
N ILE A 78 4.81 7.54 15.12
CA ILE A 78 4.20 8.38 14.09
C ILE A 78 4.84 9.76 14.10
N ARG A 79 4.93 10.42 15.28
CA ARG A 79 5.58 11.72 15.44
C ARG A 79 7.02 11.73 14.98
N PHE A 80 7.78 10.68 15.27
CA PHE A 80 9.15 10.56 14.79
C PHE A 80 9.22 10.63 13.26
N ILE A 81 8.32 9.97 12.53
CA ILE A 81 8.29 10.04 11.06
C ILE A 81 7.88 11.44 10.61
N GLU A 82 6.83 12.05 11.17
CA GLU A 82 6.38 13.40 10.82
C GLU A 82 7.48 14.45 11.03
N ASP A 83 8.19 14.37 12.16
CA ASP A 83 9.22 15.36 12.53
C ASP A 83 10.49 15.25 11.66
N ASN A 84 10.80 14.05 11.15
CA ASN A 84 12.01 13.82 10.34
C ASN A 84 11.74 13.90 8.82
N PHE A 85 10.49 13.79 8.38
CA PHE A 85 10.12 13.76 6.95
C PHE A 85 9.05 14.79 6.62
N MET A 86 9.42 16.06 6.58
CA MET A 86 8.52 17.21 6.34
C MET A 86 7.75 17.15 5.03
N ASP A 87 8.20 16.34 4.07
CA ASP A 87 7.51 16.12 2.79
C ASP A 87 6.35 15.14 2.91
N TYR A 88 6.28 14.39 4.01
CA TYR A 88 5.19 13.46 4.29
C TYR A 88 4.16 14.08 5.23
N ASP A 89 2.95 13.60 5.09
CA ASP A 89 1.83 13.85 5.99
C ASP A 89 1.16 12.52 6.30
N CYS A 90 0.38 12.41 7.37
CA CYS A 90 -0.25 11.14 7.71
C CYS A 90 -1.70 11.28 8.19
N VAL A 91 -2.44 10.17 8.11
CA VAL A 91 -3.76 9.99 8.71
C VAL A 91 -3.84 8.64 9.41
N GLY A 92 -4.68 8.57 10.44
CA GLY A 92 -4.94 7.39 11.23
C GLY A 92 -5.29 7.76 12.65
N VAL A 93 -5.80 6.79 13.40
CA VAL A 93 -6.16 6.94 14.81
C VAL A 93 -5.67 5.74 15.61
N GLY A 94 -5.47 5.92 16.90
CA GLY A 94 -5.17 4.82 17.83
C GLY A 94 -6.33 3.86 17.96
N ARG A 95 -6.08 2.57 17.84
CA ARG A 95 -7.09 1.52 17.82
C ARG A 95 -7.91 1.39 19.10
N ASP A 96 -7.38 1.89 20.25
CA ASP A 96 -8.02 1.69 21.54
C ASP A 96 -9.12 2.69 21.84
N ASP A 97 -8.99 3.94 21.37
CA ASP A 97 -9.92 5.02 21.67
C ASP A 97 -10.40 5.83 20.45
N GLY A 98 -9.90 5.49 19.26
CA GLY A 98 -10.20 6.26 18.05
C GLY A 98 -9.54 7.64 18.03
N LYS A 99 -8.53 7.85 18.87
CA LYS A 99 -7.78 9.11 19.00
C LYS A 99 -6.27 8.82 19.02
N GLN A 100 -5.68 8.68 20.21
CA GLN A 100 -4.23 8.57 20.34
C GLN A 100 -3.74 7.34 21.11
N LYS A 101 -4.64 6.51 21.64
CA LYS A 101 -4.27 5.33 22.44
C LYS A 101 -4.20 4.06 21.58
N GLY A 102 -3.22 3.23 21.89
CA GLY A 102 -2.95 1.97 21.22
C GLY A 102 -2.14 2.15 19.95
N GLU A 103 -2.06 1.09 19.16
CA GLU A 103 -1.36 1.06 17.89
C GLU A 103 -2.17 1.75 16.79
N PHE A 104 -1.45 2.34 15.84
CA PHE A 104 -2.00 3.02 14.67
C PHE A 104 -1.78 2.17 13.41
N MET A 105 -2.79 2.16 12.56
CA MET A 105 -2.69 1.70 11.18
C MET A 105 -2.63 2.94 10.28
N SER A 106 -1.63 3.79 10.48
CA SER A 106 -1.53 5.06 9.75
C SER A 106 -1.14 4.87 8.30
N ILE A 107 -1.58 5.81 7.47
CA ILE A 107 -1.21 5.95 6.07
C ILE A 107 -0.44 7.26 5.93
N PHE A 108 0.79 7.17 5.45
CA PHE A 108 1.64 8.30 5.10
C PHE A 108 1.65 8.51 3.59
N TRP A 109 1.74 9.76 3.14
CA TRP A 109 1.90 10.08 1.72
C TRP A 109 2.88 11.23 1.51
N ASN A 110 3.63 11.16 0.42
CA ASN A 110 4.50 12.25 0.00
C ASN A 110 3.65 13.37 -0.61
N LYS A 111 3.62 14.52 0.06
CA LYS A 111 2.85 15.71 -0.36
C LYS A 111 3.27 16.27 -1.71
N LYS A 112 4.49 15.96 -2.19
CA LYS A 112 4.97 16.41 -3.51
C LYS A 112 4.34 15.61 -4.65
N THR A 113 4.08 14.31 -4.44
CA THR A 113 3.61 13.39 -5.48
C THR A 113 2.14 13.03 -5.36
N VAL A 114 1.59 13.02 -4.14
CA VAL A 114 0.21 12.60 -3.86
C VAL A 114 -0.54 13.68 -3.08
N LYS A 115 -1.84 13.82 -3.34
CA LYS A 115 -2.78 14.64 -2.57
C LYS A 115 -3.82 13.74 -1.92
N MET A 116 -3.95 13.78 -0.61
CA MET A 116 -5.05 13.15 0.12
C MET A 116 -6.33 13.98 -0.06
N LEU A 117 -7.46 13.31 -0.33
CA LEU A 117 -8.76 13.93 -0.57
C LEU A 117 -9.75 13.65 0.54
N LYS A 118 -9.79 12.40 1.02
CA LYS A 118 -10.70 11.93 2.06
C LYS A 118 -10.09 10.72 2.77
N TRP A 119 -10.38 10.53 4.04
CA TRP A 119 -9.95 9.36 4.79
C TRP A 119 -10.92 8.97 5.88
N GLY A 120 -10.71 7.79 6.46
CA GLY A 120 -11.43 7.31 7.64
C GLY A 120 -10.80 6.04 8.19
N THR A 121 -11.21 5.66 9.38
CA THR A 121 -10.81 4.41 10.04
C THR A 121 -12.08 3.70 10.53
N PHE A 122 -12.09 2.39 10.44
CA PHE A 122 -13.12 1.54 11.02
C PHE A 122 -12.48 0.36 11.75
N TRP A 123 -13.21 -0.17 12.74
CA TRP A 123 -12.77 -1.33 13.52
C TRP A 123 -13.18 -2.63 12.83
N LEU A 124 -12.31 -3.63 12.90
CA LEU A 124 -12.59 -4.97 12.40
C LEU A 124 -13.41 -5.73 13.47
N SER A 125 -14.69 -5.49 13.47
CA SER A 125 -15.63 -6.05 14.42
C SER A 125 -17.07 -5.94 13.91
N GLU A 126 -18.00 -6.49 14.66
CA GLU A 126 -19.45 -6.38 14.41
C GLU A 126 -19.99 -4.94 14.60
N THR A 127 -19.19 -4.05 15.19
CA THR A 127 -19.52 -2.62 15.38
C THR A 127 -18.41 -1.73 14.88
N PRO A 128 -18.20 -1.65 13.55
CA PRO A 128 -17.00 -1.04 12.95
C PRO A 128 -16.90 0.48 13.11
N GLU A 129 -17.97 1.17 13.55
CA GLU A 129 -17.99 2.62 13.70
C GLU A 129 -17.41 3.13 15.03
N LYS A 130 -17.05 2.24 15.95
CA LYS A 130 -16.53 2.59 17.28
C LYS A 130 -15.44 1.63 17.74
N PRO A 131 -14.56 2.07 18.65
CA PRO A 131 -13.54 1.19 19.24
C PRO A 131 -14.13 -0.09 19.83
N SER A 132 -13.93 -1.20 19.14
CA SER A 132 -14.48 -2.51 19.51
C SER A 132 -13.54 -3.63 19.13
N MET A 133 -13.69 -4.76 19.78
CA MET A 133 -12.99 -6.01 19.49
C MET A 133 -13.99 -6.95 18.82
N GLY A 134 -13.61 -7.54 17.68
CA GLY A 134 -14.50 -8.36 16.89
C GLY A 134 -14.23 -9.86 17.05
N TRP A 135 -15.28 -10.65 16.99
CA TRP A 135 -15.24 -12.12 16.94
C TRP A 135 -14.34 -12.73 18.02
N ASP A 136 -13.38 -13.57 17.61
CA ASP A 136 -12.39 -14.23 18.48
C ASP A 136 -11.05 -13.48 18.58
N ALA A 137 -11.03 -12.18 18.22
CA ALA A 137 -9.79 -11.38 18.21
C ALA A 137 -9.17 -11.25 19.61
N ALA A 138 -7.86 -11.29 19.70
CA ALA A 138 -7.09 -11.07 20.93
C ALA A 138 -6.97 -9.58 21.30
N CYS A 139 -7.16 -8.68 20.35
CA CYS A 139 -7.12 -7.23 20.56
C CYS A 139 -7.96 -6.51 19.49
N LYS A 140 -8.23 -5.21 19.72
CA LYS A 140 -8.91 -4.36 18.73
C LYS A 140 -8.05 -4.25 17.47
N ARG A 141 -8.67 -4.37 16.30
CA ARG A 141 -8.04 -4.23 14.99
C ARG A 141 -8.78 -3.20 14.17
N THR A 142 -8.05 -2.48 13.32
CA THR A 142 -8.61 -1.40 12.50
C THR A 142 -8.12 -1.49 11.07
N ALA A 143 -8.89 -0.92 10.15
CA ALA A 143 -8.45 -0.58 8.82
C ALA A 143 -8.60 0.93 8.62
N THR A 144 -7.52 1.58 8.22
CA THR A 144 -7.52 3.00 7.81
C THR A 144 -7.52 3.05 6.29
N TRP A 145 -8.35 3.92 5.71
CA TRP A 145 -8.43 4.11 4.27
C TRP A 145 -8.29 5.58 3.90
N ALA A 146 -7.75 5.85 2.73
CA ALA A 146 -7.66 7.19 2.17
C ALA A 146 -7.96 7.17 0.67
N LEU A 147 -8.79 8.12 0.22
CA LEU A 147 -8.92 8.48 -1.19
C LEU A 147 -7.83 9.49 -1.52
N MET A 148 -7.01 9.17 -2.48
CA MET A 148 -5.86 9.96 -2.87
C MET A 148 -5.88 10.30 -4.36
N LYS A 149 -5.11 11.32 -4.74
CA LYS A 149 -4.91 11.72 -6.13
C LYS A 149 -3.42 11.76 -6.42
N ASP A 150 -2.97 10.98 -7.38
CA ASP A 150 -1.63 11.13 -7.96
C ASP A 150 -1.54 12.48 -8.69
N LYS A 151 -0.57 13.30 -8.31
CA LYS A 151 -0.44 14.66 -8.85
C LYS A 151 0.09 14.69 -10.27
N LYS A 152 0.84 13.67 -10.68
CA LYS A 152 1.44 13.60 -12.01
C LYS A 152 0.42 13.18 -13.08
N THR A 153 -0.36 12.13 -12.80
CA THR A 153 -1.37 11.61 -13.74
C THR A 153 -2.74 12.24 -13.55
N GLY A 154 -3.00 12.82 -12.37
CA GLY A 154 -4.31 13.31 -11.97
C GLY A 154 -5.31 12.22 -11.59
N LYS A 155 -4.93 10.95 -11.67
CA LYS A 155 -5.80 9.81 -11.35
C LYS A 155 -6.02 9.69 -9.85
N GLN A 156 -7.21 9.23 -9.48
CA GLN A 156 -7.59 8.96 -8.09
C GLN A 156 -7.49 7.48 -7.80
N PHE A 157 -7.15 7.14 -6.57
CA PHE A 157 -7.04 5.76 -6.09
C PHE A 157 -7.32 5.71 -4.59
N TYR A 158 -7.70 4.54 -4.10
CA TYR A 158 -7.80 4.27 -2.67
C TYR A 158 -6.57 3.54 -2.17
N PHE A 159 -6.13 3.93 -0.98
CA PHE A 159 -5.13 3.19 -0.22
C PHE A 159 -5.75 2.77 1.11
N VAL A 160 -5.64 1.50 1.45
CA VAL A 160 -6.15 0.91 2.69
C VAL A 160 -5.01 0.23 3.42
N ASN A 161 -4.92 0.43 4.73
CA ASN A 161 -3.90 -0.16 5.58
C ASN A 161 -4.52 -0.84 6.80
N THR A 162 -4.10 -2.05 7.12
CA THR A 162 -4.65 -2.84 8.22
C THR A 162 -3.58 -3.68 8.93
N HIS A 163 -3.92 -4.19 10.10
CA HIS A 163 -3.19 -5.23 10.81
C HIS A 163 -4.22 -6.20 11.38
N LEU A 164 -4.30 -7.40 10.81
CA LEU A 164 -5.25 -8.42 11.24
C LEU A 164 -4.86 -9.02 12.59
N ASP A 165 -5.80 -9.71 13.22
CA ASP A 165 -5.53 -10.36 14.49
C ASP A 165 -4.50 -11.48 14.34
N HIS A 166 -3.65 -11.65 15.37
CA HIS A 166 -2.55 -12.61 15.35
C HIS A 166 -2.92 -13.98 15.94
N ARG A 167 -4.16 -14.16 16.43
CA ARG A 167 -4.66 -15.38 17.09
C ARG A 167 -6.00 -15.84 16.54
N GLY A 168 -6.96 -14.93 16.44
CA GLY A 168 -8.33 -15.24 16.09
C GLY A 168 -8.49 -15.56 14.61
N ALA A 169 -8.67 -16.85 14.27
CA ALA A 169 -8.82 -17.26 12.86
C ALA A 169 -10.14 -16.73 12.25
N GLU A 170 -11.19 -16.64 13.03
CA GLU A 170 -12.45 -16.03 12.59
C GLU A 170 -12.29 -14.51 12.41
N ALA A 171 -11.61 -13.84 13.34
CA ALA A 171 -11.32 -12.41 13.24
C ALA A 171 -10.44 -12.07 12.02
N GLN A 172 -9.48 -12.93 11.67
CA GLN A 172 -8.68 -12.78 10.44
C GLN A 172 -9.57 -12.86 9.19
N ARG A 173 -10.37 -13.92 9.08
CA ARG A 173 -11.25 -14.15 7.92
C ARG A 173 -12.32 -13.06 7.80
N LYS A 174 -13.09 -12.84 8.86
CA LYS A 174 -14.17 -11.84 8.87
C LYS A 174 -13.65 -10.41 8.79
N GLY A 175 -12.48 -10.14 9.33
CA GLY A 175 -11.81 -8.86 9.18
C GLY A 175 -11.52 -8.54 7.72
N LEU A 176 -11.01 -9.49 6.93
CA LEU A 176 -10.80 -9.32 5.49
C LEU A 176 -12.12 -9.18 4.73
N GLU A 177 -13.12 -9.99 5.04
CA GLU A 177 -14.47 -9.88 4.44
C GLU A 177 -15.05 -8.47 4.67
N LEU A 178 -14.99 -7.98 5.91
CA LEU A 178 -15.46 -6.64 6.26
C LEU A 178 -14.69 -5.54 5.53
N ILE A 179 -13.36 -5.67 5.38
CA ILE A 179 -12.55 -4.73 4.60
C ILE A 179 -13.04 -4.69 3.16
N VAL A 180 -13.24 -5.84 2.52
CA VAL A 180 -13.73 -5.94 1.13
C VAL A 180 -15.11 -5.31 0.97
N GLU A 181 -16.04 -5.58 1.89
CA GLU A 181 -17.38 -4.99 1.90
C GLU A 181 -17.34 -3.46 2.06
N ARG A 182 -16.57 -2.97 3.04
CA ARG A 182 -16.42 -1.52 3.28
C ARG A 182 -15.76 -0.80 2.11
N ILE A 183 -14.75 -1.42 1.51
CA ILE A 183 -14.09 -0.92 0.30
C ILE A 183 -15.11 -0.74 -0.83
N ALA A 184 -15.98 -1.72 -1.07
CA ALA A 184 -17.00 -1.62 -2.11
C ALA A 184 -17.97 -0.46 -1.84
N GLN A 185 -18.31 -0.20 -0.57
CA GLN A 185 -19.19 0.91 -0.17
C GLN A 185 -18.51 2.28 -0.34
N ILE A 186 -17.24 2.42 0.05
CA ILE A 186 -16.51 3.70 -0.01
C ILE A 186 -15.98 4.03 -1.40
N ASN A 187 -15.87 3.04 -2.29
CA ASN A 187 -15.37 3.17 -3.67
C ASN A 187 -16.45 2.86 -4.74
N PRO A 188 -17.61 3.53 -4.72
CA PRO A 188 -18.68 3.24 -5.69
C PRO A 188 -18.31 3.59 -7.13
N LYS A 189 -17.25 4.37 -7.33
CA LYS A 189 -16.74 4.76 -8.66
C LYS A 189 -15.74 3.77 -9.24
N GLY A 190 -15.36 2.72 -8.50
CA GLY A 190 -14.40 1.72 -8.96
C GLY A 190 -12.99 2.27 -9.23
N TYR A 191 -12.54 3.26 -8.46
CA TYR A 191 -11.15 3.74 -8.58
C TYR A 191 -10.16 2.62 -8.25
N PRO A 192 -8.94 2.65 -8.82
CA PRO A 192 -7.87 1.74 -8.44
C PRO A 192 -7.66 1.70 -6.92
N MET A 193 -7.29 0.53 -6.41
CA MET A 193 -7.15 0.29 -4.98
C MET A 193 -5.86 -0.42 -4.63
N VAL A 194 -5.29 -0.03 -3.50
CA VAL A 194 -4.20 -0.71 -2.81
C VAL A 194 -4.66 -1.10 -1.42
N LEU A 195 -4.47 -2.35 -1.03
CA LEU A 195 -4.66 -2.82 0.34
C LEU A 195 -3.33 -3.36 0.85
N THR A 196 -2.81 -2.75 1.91
CA THR A 196 -1.57 -3.13 2.58
C THR A 196 -1.82 -3.59 4.00
N GLY A 197 -0.91 -4.39 4.52
CA GLY A 197 -0.93 -4.71 5.95
C GLY A 197 -0.17 -5.97 6.30
N ASP A 198 -0.01 -6.14 7.61
CA ASP A 198 0.30 -7.41 8.24
C ASP A 198 -1.00 -8.19 8.44
N PHE A 199 -1.17 -9.26 7.70
CA PHE A 199 -2.40 -10.04 7.76
C PHE A 199 -2.31 -11.20 8.77
N ASN A 200 -1.13 -11.44 9.34
CA ASN A 200 -0.89 -12.55 10.29
C ASN A 200 -1.30 -13.93 9.76
N VAL A 201 -1.47 -14.08 8.46
CA VAL A 201 -1.78 -15.35 7.79
C VAL A 201 -0.80 -15.62 6.66
N LYS A 202 -0.49 -16.90 6.40
CA LYS A 202 0.36 -17.32 5.30
C LYS A 202 -0.40 -17.34 3.97
N PRO A 203 0.31 -17.38 2.81
CA PRO A 203 -0.31 -17.30 1.48
C PRO A 203 -1.31 -18.39 1.12
N ASP A 204 -1.25 -19.54 1.81
CA ASP A 204 -2.14 -20.69 1.63
C ASP A 204 -3.37 -20.65 2.54
N ASN A 205 -3.47 -19.65 3.42
CA ASN A 205 -4.57 -19.53 4.36
C ASN A 205 -5.91 -19.27 3.65
N ALA A 206 -6.94 -20.02 4.09
CA ALA A 206 -8.28 -19.91 3.52
C ALA A 206 -8.90 -18.50 3.64
N ALA A 207 -8.48 -17.70 4.63
CA ALA A 207 -8.95 -16.33 4.80
C ALA A 207 -8.65 -15.42 3.58
N LEU A 208 -7.61 -15.74 2.78
CA LEU A 208 -7.25 -14.97 1.60
C LEU A 208 -8.09 -15.31 0.35
N LYS A 209 -8.83 -16.42 0.35
CA LYS A 209 -9.54 -16.90 -0.86
C LYS A 209 -10.52 -15.90 -1.43
N ASP A 210 -11.32 -15.25 -0.60
CA ASP A 210 -12.29 -14.25 -1.09
C ASP A 210 -11.58 -12.99 -1.58
N LEU A 211 -10.56 -12.53 -0.87
CA LEU A 211 -9.73 -11.39 -1.28
C LEU A 211 -9.04 -11.66 -2.63
N ASP A 212 -8.49 -12.87 -2.84
CA ASP A 212 -7.85 -13.28 -4.11
C ASP A 212 -8.82 -13.24 -5.32
N THR A 213 -10.16 -13.27 -5.10
CA THR A 213 -11.16 -13.10 -6.16
C THR A 213 -11.45 -11.64 -6.51
N LYS A 214 -11.13 -10.71 -5.62
CA LYS A 214 -11.45 -9.27 -5.73
C LYS A 214 -10.24 -8.42 -6.06
N MET A 215 -9.06 -8.81 -5.56
CA MET A 215 -7.81 -8.10 -5.71
C MET A 215 -6.68 -9.08 -6.04
N GLN A 216 -5.60 -8.57 -6.58
CA GLN A 216 -4.43 -9.36 -6.96
C GLN A 216 -3.26 -9.05 -6.00
N SER A 217 -2.57 -10.08 -5.53
CA SER A 217 -1.34 -9.90 -4.77
C SER A 217 -0.22 -9.36 -5.66
N ALA A 218 0.32 -8.18 -5.32
CA ALA A 218 1.41 -7.56 -6.07
C ALA A 218 2.61 -8.51 -6.20
N ARG A 219 2.93 -9.27 -5.15
CA ARG A 219 3.99 -10.29 -5.15
C ARG A 219 3.78 -11.39 -6.19
N LYS A 220 2.50 -11.80 -6.43
CA LYS A 220 2.17 -12.87 -7.39
C LYS A 220 2.17 -12.38 -8.84
N ILE A 221 1.80 -11.10 -9.09
CA ILE A 221 1.61 -10.58 -10.44
C ILE A 221 2.80 -9.78 -10.98
N ALA A 222 3.70 -9.29 -10.12
CA ALA A 222 4.85 -8.51 -10.55
C ALA A 222 5.86 -9.38 -11.30
N PRO A 223 6.28 -9.00 -12.54
CA PRO A 223 7.30 -9.73 -13.27
C PRO A 223 8.69 -9.63 -12.60
N ARG A 224 8.96 -8.55 -11.88
CA ARG A 224 10.11 -8.44 -10.97
C ARG A 224 9.62 -8.60 -9.55
N THR A 225 9.88 -9.75 -8.96
CA THR A 225 9.48 -10.11 -7.61
C THR A 225 10.59 -10.92 -6.92
N ASP A 226 10.48 -11.08 -5.62
CA ASP A 226 11.40 -11.89 -4.81
C ASP A 226 10.65 -12.93 -3.97
N ASN A 227 11.41 -13.85 -3.36
CA ASN A 227 10.87 -14.93 -2.54
C ASN A 227 11.27 -14.80 -1.06
N HIS A 228 11.68 -13.61 -0.60
CA HIS A 228 12.04 -13.40 0.80
C HIS A 228 10.81 -13.53 1.71
N PRO A 229 10.97 -14.08 2.93
CA PRO A 229 9.95 -13.96 3.97
C PRO A 229 9.75 -12.48 4.32
N THR A 230 8.55 -12.09 4.75
CA THR A 230 8.30 -10.72 5.20
C THR A 230 8.51 -10.55 6.71
N PHE A 231 8.26 -11.61 7.49
CA PHE A 231 8.57 -11.64 8.93
C PHE A 231 9.94 -12.27 9.17
N ASN A 232 10.89 -11.52 9.71
CA ASN A 232 12.27 -11.94 9.95
C ASN A 232 12.58 -12.31 11.41
N ASN A 233 11.73 -11.90 12.36
CA ASN A 233 11.90 -12.16 13.79
C ASN A 233 13.34 -11.94 14.28
N TRP A 234 13.92 -10.78 13.94
CA TRP A 234 15.28 -10.39 14.28
C TRP A 234 16.34 -11.39 13.79
N GLY A 235 16.11 -12.00 12.63
CA GLY A 235 17.03 -12.96 12.00
C GLY A 235 16.78 -14.43 12.38
N LYS A 236 15.74 -14.72 13.14
CA LYS A 236 15.26 -16.10 13.38
C LYS A 236 14.28 -16.50 12.28
N ILE A 237 14.71 -16.33 11.04
CA ILE A 237 13.89 -16.42 9.82
C ILE A 237 13.37 -17.84 9.62
N LYS A 238 12.08 -17.94 9.28
CA LYS A 238 11.49 -19.15 8.66
C LYS A 238 11.14 -18.79 7.21
N PRO A 239 11.57 -19.56 6.20
CA PRO A 239 11.43 -19.18 4.79
C PRO A 239 9.99 -18.97 4.32
N ASP A 240 9.02 -19.58 4.97
CA ASP A 240 7.60 -19.57 4.64
C ASP A 240 6.79 -18.45 5.35
N MET A 241 7.46 -17.58 6.12
CA MET A 241 6.81 -16.52 6.89
C MET A 241 6.57 -15.27 6.06
N VAL A 242 5.66 -15.39 5.09
CA VAL A 242 5.10 -14.28 4.33
C VAL A 242 3.74 -13.96 4.94
N ILE A 243 3.65 -12.85 5.68
CA ILE A 243 2.44 -12.42 6.39
C ILE A 243 2.09 -10.95 6.14
N ASP A 244 2.99 -10.21 5.50
CA ASP A 244 2.75 -8.85 5.04
C ASP A 244 2.42 -8.85 3.55
N TYR A 245 1.43 -8.04 3.17
CA TYR A 245 0.87 -8.07 1.82
C TYR A 245 0.66 -6.67 1.23
N ILE A 246 0.74 -6.62 -0.09
CA ILE A 246 0.23 -5.54 -0.94
C ILE A 246 -0.70 -6.21 -1.96
N TYR A 247 -2.00 -5.93 -1.84
CA TYR A 247 -3.01 -6.30 -2.81
C TYR A 247 -3.43 -5.09 -3.64
N VAL A 248 -3.69 -5.31 -4.91
CA VAL A 248 -4.00 -4.22 -5.86
C VAL A 248 -5.18 -4.59 -6.75
N SER A 249 -5.95 -3.59 -7.17
CA SER A 249 -6.97 -3.73 -8.21
C SER A 249 -7.09 -2.44 -9.02
N GLY A 250 -7.48 -2.55 -10.29
CA GLY A 250 -7.75 -1.41 -11.18
C GLY A 250 -6.51 -0.64 -11.66
N PHE A 251 -5.31 -1.07 -11.37
CA PHE A 251 -4.07 -0.59 -11.98
C PHE A 251 -3.81 -1.33 -13.30
N SER A 252 -3.16 -0.67 -14.26
CA SER A 252 -2.84 -1.27 -15.56
C SER A 252 -1.68 -2.26 -15.47
N ALA A 253 -0.73 -2.03 -14.56
CA ALA A 253 0.39 -2.93 -14.31
C ALA A 253 0.97 -2.78 -12.89
N CYS A 254 1.64 -3.86 -12.43
CA CYS A 254 2.51 -3.89 -11.27
C CYS A 254 3.90 -4.41 -11.72
N PRO A 255 4.80 -3.53 -12.20
CA PRO A 255 6.07 -3.97 -12.78
C PRO A 255 7.07 -4.53 -11.75
N GLU A 256 6.92 -4.18 -10.48
CA GLU A 256 7.88 -4.57 -9.44
C GLU A 256 7.20 -4.75 -8.08
N TYR A 257 7.58 -5.82 -7.39
CA TYR A 257 7.40 -6.05 -5.96
C TYR A 257 8.76 -6.34 -5.34
N HIS A 258 9.03 -5.83 -4.14
CA HIS A 258 10.30 -6.05 -3.45
C HIS A 258 10.13 -6.11 -1.94
N THR A 259 10.85 -7.05 -1.33
CA THR A 259 11.03 -7.16 0.13
C THR A 259 12.32 -6.47 0.51
N VAL A 260 12.24 -5.39 1.28
CA VAL A 260 13.40 -4.52 1.66
C VAL A 260 14.24 -5.25 2.71
N THR A 261 15.25 -5.96 2.26
CA THR A 261 16.15 -6.77 3.10
C THR A 261 17.50 -6.11 3.35
N GLU A 262 17.72 -4.92 2.82
CA GLU A 262 18.93 -4.13 2.91
C GLU A 262 19.23 -3.74 4.36
N LYS A 263 20.51 -3.54 4.63
CA LYS A 263 20.99 -2.99 5.90
C LYS A 263 21.02 -1.47 5.84
N TYR A 264 20.61 -0.83 6.91
CA TYR A 264 20.61 0.62 7.02
C TYR A 264 21.57 1.07 8.13
N GLY A 265 22.70 1.66 7.74
CA GLY A 265 23.78 1.97 8.67
C GLY A 265 24.37 0.70 9.29
N THR A 266 24.45 0.65 10.62
CA THR A 266 24.94 -0.51 11.37
C THR A 266 23.82 -1.52 11.70
N TRP A 267 22.55 -1.18 11.44
CA TRP A 267 21.40 -2.02 11.77
C TRP A 267 21.15 -3.06 10.68
N LYS A 268 21.08 -4.31 11.10
CA LYS A 268 20.75 -5.42 10.21
C LYS A 268 19.25 -5.45 9.88
N TYR A 269 18.42 -4.99 10.79
CA TYR A 269 16.97 -5.02 10.66
C TYR A 269 16.37 -3.67 11.05
N VAL A 270 15.44 -3.16 10.27
CA VAL A 270 14.66 -1.95 10.58
C VAL A 270 13.48 -2.27 11.50
N SER A 271 13.01 -3.52 11.45
CA SER A 271 11.92 -4.11 12.25
C SER A 271 12.10 -5.63 12.29
N ASP A 272 11.32 -6.34 13.09
CA ASP A 272 11.17 -7.80 13.00
C ASP A 272 10.37 -8.25 11.77
N HIS A 273 9.81 -7.30 11.01
CA HIS A 273 9.32 -7.46 9.65
C HIS A 273 10.23 -6.73 8.67
N TYR A 274 10.33 -7.24 7.46
CA TYR A 274 10.89 -6.50 6.34
C TYR A 274 9.81 -5.62 5.71
N PRO A 275 10.06 -4.32 5.47
CA PRO A 275 9.14 -3.53 4.65
C PRO A 275 9.01 -4.15 3.26
N ILE A 276 7.84 -4.05 2.67
CA ILE A 276 7.58 -4.49 1.30
C ILE A 276 7.07 -3.33 0.47
N TYR A 277 7.47 -3.25 -0.80
CA TYR A 277 6.91 -2.25 -1.70
C TYR A 277 6.48 -2.85 -3.04
N ALA A 278 5.60 -2.14 -3.72
CA ALA A 278 5.25 -2.38 -5.10
C ALA A 278 5.28 -1.08 -5.91
N LYS A 279 5.63 -1.17 -7.19
CA LYS A 279 5.45 -0.10 -8.17
C LYS A 279 4.21 -0.38 -8.99
N LEU A 280 3.37 0.63 -9.17
CA LEU A 280 2.06 0.50 -9.81
C LEU A 280 1.92 1.52 -10.94
N ILE A 281 1.35 1.10 -12.06
CA ILE A 281 1.02 1.96 -13.21
C ILE A 281 -0.49 2.07 -13.32
N PHE A 282 -0.99 3.31 -13.50
CA PHE A 282 -2.42 3.58 -13.65
C PHE A 282 -2.98 3.20 -15.02
#